data_b0acd903145fb2a0001fa66a853510ba
#
_entry.id   b0acd903145fb2a0001fa66a853510ba
#
_cell.length_a   1.000
_cell.length_b   1.000
_cell.length_c   1.000
_cell.angle_alpha   90.00
_cell.angle_beta   90.00
_cell.angle_gamma   90.00
#
_symmetry.space_group_name_H-M   'P 1'
#
loop_
_entity.id
_entity.type
_entity.pdbx_description
1 polymer ?
#
loop_
_entity_poly.entity_id
_entity_poly.type
_entity_poly.pdbx_seq_one_letter_code
_entity_poly.pdbx_strand_id
1 'polypeptide(L)'
;MTIVIDPGHGGYDPGAVATLNGKQYRESDITLSVALKVGRMIEKSMPQVNVIYTRASDKHWSTNKTRDLQARVDIANKADASLFLSIHCNAAKATSASGAVTLIMGESSPKRIQQNADVIEDAYRDDLVDMSDAATAAAVRAYIQTVQFTLLQNSNTFANLLQKYHKNAVGHGNRRSLVYGQPLWVLCYTQMPGVLTEIGFMSNKHDLQIMATDAGQQKIAKAIYDGFAEYYKIYFGNEPQPVEAPKVEEPEPAPAEVKKEVKQAEQKPAPAPKKEEAKKEEPKKAEPKPAPAPKEQAASDFGYTIQLCASKTRIASNSSEFKSYRGRVREFVTSGTFCYKYCTGIFSSKEEADRKLEEVRKVFKSAYVVGFDGNKLVSQTVVAEKLKNR
;
A
#
# COMPACT_ATOMS: atom_id res chain seq x y z
N MET A 1 -18.25 1.67 -3.44
CA MET A 1 -16.86 1.63 -2.90
C MET A 1 -16.82 2.34 -1.56
N THR A 2 -16.12 1.79 -0.57
CA THR A 2 -15.87 2.47 0.72
C THR A 2 -14.40 2.86 0.82
N ILE A 3 -14.11 4.13 1.13
CA ILE A 3 -12.78 4.60 1.49
C ILE A 3 -12.74 4.95 2.97
N VAL A 4 -11.72 4.48 3.69
CA VAL A 4 -11.42 4.94 5.05
C VAL A 4 -10.29 5.95 5.00
N ILE A 5 -10.54 7.16 5.51
CA ILE A 5 -9.57 8.21 5.67
C ILE A 5 -9.14 8.25 7.14
N ASP A 6 -7.84 8.10 7.38
CA ASP A 6 -7.23 8.06 8.70
C ASP A 6 -6.37 9.30 8.95
N PRO A 7 -6.90 10.34 9.61
CA PRO A 7 -6.08 11.46 10.07
C PRO A 7 -5.14 10.99 11.17
N GLY A 8 -3.82 11.05 10.94
CA GLY A 8 -2.82 10.62 11.91
C GLY A 8 -2.91 11.35 13.24
N HIS A 9 -2.48 10.68 14.32
CA HIS A 9 -2.46 11.21 15.69
C HIS A 9 -3.84 11.62 16.24
N GLY A 10 -3.89 12.51 17.22
CA GLY A 10 -5.13 13.06 17.81
C GLY A 10 -5.24 12.82 19.30
N GLY A 11 -6.05 13.65 19.98
CA GLY A 11 -6.25 13.61 21.41
C GLY A 11 -4.97 13.85 22.20
N TYR A 12 -4.47 12.85 22.93
CA TYR A 12 -3.23 12.95 23.72
C TYR A 12 -1.96 12.95 22.83
N ASP A 13 -2.03 12.44 21.59
CA ASP A 13 -0.90 12.37 20.67
C ASP A 13 -0.96 13.53 19.66
N PRO A 14 -0.19 14.61 19.87
CA PRO A 14 -0.16 15.74 18.95
C PRO A 14 0.57 15.43 17.64
N GLY A 15 1.32 14.32 17.55
CA GLY A 15 2.28 14.08 16.48
C GLY A 15 3.47 15.04 16.54
N ALA A 16 4.04 15.36 15.40
CA ALA A 16 5.07 16.39 15.32
C ALA A 16 4.49 17.77 15.67
N VAL A 17 5.29 18.56 16.38
CA VAL A 17 4.93 19.93 16.78
C VAL A 17 5.99 20.90 16.28
N ALA A 18 5.58 21.97 15.64
CA ALA A 18 6.49 22.98 15.10
C ALA A 18 5.95 24.40 15.34
N THR A 19 6.86 25.38 15.40
CA THR A 19 6.49 26.79 15.58
C THR A 19 6.80 27.58 14.31
N LEU A 20 5.82 28.36 13.87
CA LEU A 20 5.96 29.28 12.75
C LEU A 20 5.44 30.66 13.16
N ASN A 21 6.29 31.69 13.04
CA ASN A 21 5.93 33.07 13.41
C ASN A 21 5.34 33.20 14.84
N GLY A 22 5.90 32.48 15.80
CA GLY A 22 5.46 32.49 17.21
C GLY A 22 4.21 31.65 17.50
N LYS A 23 3.53 31.10 16.50
CA LYS A 23 2.38 30.21 16.65
C LYS A 23 2.80 28.75 16.54
N GLN A 24 2.31 27.93 17.48
CA GLN A 24 2.55 26.49 17.49
C GLN A 24 1.51 25.78 16.63
N TYR A 25 1.97 24.78 15.88
CA TYR A 25 1.17 23.91 15.03
C TYR A 25 1.42 22.45 15.41
N ARG A 26 0.36 21.67 15.50
CA ARG A 26 0.41 20.22 15.77
C ARG A 26 0.08 19.45 14.50
N GLU A 27 0.77 18.36 14.26
CA GLU A 27 0.49 17.45 13.15
C GLU A 27 -0.97 16.97 13.19
N SER A 28 -1.46 16.59 14.38
CA SER A 28 -2.82 16.09 14.56
C SER A 28 -3.91 17.05 14.07
N ASP A 29 -3.70 18.37 14.18
CA ASP A 29 -4.67 19.38 13.73
C ASP A 29 -4.64 19.51 12.21
N ILE A 30 -3.44 19.52 11.64
CA ILE A 30 -3.23 19.64 10.19
C ILE A 30 -3.80 18.41 9.47
N THR A 31 -3.48 17.21 9.95
CA THR A 31 -3.95 15.96 9.34
C THR A 31 -5.46 15.83 9.38
N LEU A 32 -6.09 16.22 10.51
CA LEU A 32 -7.55 16.25 10.63
C LEU A 32 -8.18 17.23 9.63
N SER A 33 -7.64 18.46 9.56
CA SER A 33 -8.17 19.49 8.66
C SER A 33 -8.07 19.06 7.19
N VAL A 34 -6.93 18.52 6.77
CA VAL A 34 -6.73 18.03 5.39
C VAL A 34 -7.64 16.84 5.10
N ALA A 35 -7.73 15.87 6.00
CA ALA A 35 -8.57 14.68 5.83
C ALA A 35 -10.05 15.04 5.64
N LEU A 36 -10.57 15.95 6.45
CA LEU A 36 -11.96 16.43 6.32
C LEU A 36 -12.20 17.19 5.01
N LYS A 37 -11.20 17.93 4.51
CA LYS A 37 -11.28 18.58 3.19
C LYS A 37 -11.32 17.55 2.06
N VAL A 38 -10.47 16.52 2.12
CA VAL A 38 -10.46 15.41 1.15
C VAL A 38 -11.81 14.72 1.11
N GLY A 39 -12.33 14.31 2.26
CA GLY A 39 -13.59 13.59 2.32
C GLY A 39 -14.76 14.42 1.79
N ARG A 40 -14.85 15.71 2.17
CA ARG A 40 -15.89 16.60 1.59
C ARG A 40 -15.81 16.74 0.06
N MET A 41 -14.57 16.73 -0.52
CA MET A 41 -14.43 16.74 -1.99
C MET A 41 -14.96 15.44 -2.59
N ILE A 42 -14.65 14.30 -1.97
CA ILE A 42 -15.13 12.99 -2.42
C ILE A 42 -16.65 12.92 -2.30
N GLU A 43 -17.21 13.23 -1.15
CA GLU A 43 -18.67 13.19 -0.89
C GLU A 43 -19.46 14.10 -1.87
N LYS A 44 -18.92 15.29 -2.17
CA LYS A 44 -19.54 16.23 -3.09
C LYS A 44 -19.52 15.75 -4.54
N SER A 45 -18.41 15.15 -4.99
CA SER A 45 -18.17 14.88 -6.41
C SER A 45 -18.38 13.42 -6.80
N MET A 46 -18.41 12.53 -5.81
CA MET A 46 -18.51 11.09 -5.99
C MET A 46 -19.50 10.50 -4.96
N PRO A 47 -20.81 10.84 -5.04
CA PRO A 47 -21.80 10.44 -4.04
C PRO A 47 -21.98 8.91 -3.93
N GLN A 48 -21.48 8.15 -4.90
CA GLN A 48 -21.47 6.69 -4.89
C GLN A 48 -20.31 6.12 -4.04
N VAL A 49 -19.40 6.97 -3.53
CA VAL A 49 -18.28 6.57 -2.65
C VAL A 49 -18.68 6.85 -1.21
N ASN A 50 -18.68 5.81 -0.38
CA ASN A 50 -18.86 5.93 1.06
C ASN A 50 -17.56 6.34 1.71
N VAL A 51 -17.55 7.48 2.42
CA VAL A 51 -16.37 8.00 3.15
C VAL A 51 -16.53 7.75 4.64
N ILE A 52 -15.56 7.06 5.23
CA ILE A 52 -15.50 6.79 6.65
C ILE A 52 -14.18 7.37 7.20
N TYR A 53 -14.24 7.99 8.37
CA TYR A 53 -13.05 8.51 9.06
C TYR A 53 -12.71 7.66 10.28
N THR A 54 -11.43 7.39 10.51
CA THR A 54 -11.01 6.79 11.79
C THR A 54 -11.22 7.75 12.94
N ARG A 55 -11.11 9.06 12.71
CA ARG A 55 -11.55 10.15 13.58
C ARG A 55 -11.99 11.36 12.75
N ALA A 56 -13.05 12.03 13.18
CA ALA A 56 -13.56 13.28 12.58
C ALA A 56 -13.45 14.48 13.53
N SER A 57 -12.75 14.32 14.65
CA SER A 57 -12.49 15.34 15.65
C SER A 57 -11.11 15.10 16.32
N ASP A 58 -10.68 16.02 17.19
CA ASP A 58 -9.47 15.82 18.00
C ASP A 58 -9.75 14.80 19.11
N LYS A 59 -9.58 13.53 18.82
CA LYS A 59 -9.79 12.40 19.74
C LYS A 59 -8.78 11.28 19.49
N HIS A 60 -8.70 10.39 20.46
CA HIS A 60 -7.99 9.12 20.39
C HIS A 60 -8.90 7.97 20.86
N TRP A 61 -8.54 6.74 20.56
CA TRP A 61 -9.28 5.54 20.94
C TRP A 61 -8.70 4.90 22.19
N SER A 62 -7.41 5.11 22.48
CA SER A 62 -6.69 4.60 23.63
C SER A 62 -5.48 5.44 23.92
N THR A 63 -5.10 5.60 25.19
CA THR A 63 -3.82 6.18 25.61
C THR A 63 -2.64 5.21 25.37
N ASN A 64 -2.92 3.92 25.12
CA ASN A 64 -1.92 2.97 24.64
C ASN A 64 -1.81 3.07 23.12
N LYS A 65 -0.62 3.42 22.60
CA LYS A 65 -0.40 3.66 21.18
C LYS A 65 -0.77 2.47 20.29
N THR A 66 -0.42 1.25 20.70
CA THR A 66 -0.74 0.05 19.92
C THR A 66 -2.25 -0.18 19.83
N ARG A 67 -2.97 0.01 20.94
CA ARG A 67 -4.43 -0.11 20.96
C ARG A 67 -5.11 1.00 20.17
N ASP A 68 -4.56 2.22 20.17
CA ASP A 68 -5.07 3.31 19.34
C ASP A 68 -4.93 3.00 17.85
N LEU A 69 -3.75 2.54 17.44
CA LEU A 69 -3.50 2.13 16.06
C LEU A 69 -4.38 0.94 15.64
N GLN A 70 -4.58 -0.03 16.55
CA GLN A 70 -5.45 -1.18 16.27
C GLN A 70 -6.90 -0.76 16.07
N ALA A 71 -7.41 0.16 16.89
CA ALA A 71 -8.78 0.65 16.73
C ALA A 71 -9.02 1.31 15.36
N ARG A 72 -8.01 1.99 14.80
CA ARG A 72 -8.07 2.55 13.43
C ARG A 72 -8.14 1.47 12.37
N VAL A 73 -7.34 0.42 12.52
CA VAL A 73 -7.38 -0.80 11.68
C VAL A 73 -8.75 -1.46 11.76
N ASP A 74 -9.27 -1.65 12.98
CA ASP A 74 -10.57 -2.29 13.20
C ASP A 74 -11.74 -1.52 12.54
N ILE A 75 -11.68 -0.18 12.55
CA ILE A 75 -12.67 0.64 11.85
C ILE A 75 -12.64 0.34 10.35
N ALA A 76 -11.45 0.28 9.75
CA ALA A 76 -11.30 0.01 8.32
C ALA A 76 -11.75 -1.40 7.94
N ASN A 77 -11.33 -2.41 8.70
CA ASN A 77 -11.65 -3.81 8.43
C ASN A 77 -13.16 -4.10 8.66
N LYS A 78 -13.77 -3.57 9.74
CA LYS A 78 -15.21 -3.71 9.98
C LYS A 78 -16.08 -3.02 8.95
N ALA A 79 -15.58 -1.96 8.32
CA ALA A 79 -16.26 -1.25 7.25
C ALA A 79 -16.17 -1.97 5.89
N ASP A 80 -15.45 -3.10 5.81
CA ASP A 80 -15.11 -3.78 4.55
C ASP A 80 -14.62 -2.77 3.50
N ALA A 81 -13.67 -1.92 3.92
CA ALA A 81 -13.23 -0.81 3.11
C ALA A 81 -12.46 -1.29 1.87
N SER A 82 -12.69 -0.64 0.76
CA SER A 82 -12.01 -0.93 -0.50
C SER A 82 -10.65 -0.23 -0.61
N LEU A 83 -10.40 0.78 0.24
CA LEU A 83 -9.16 1.56 0.26
C LEU A 83 -8.96 2.22 1.64
N PHE A 84 -7.71 2.20 2.12
CA PHE A 84 -7.29 2.88 3.34
C PHE A 84 -6.30 4.00 3.01
N LEU A 85 -6.57 5.22 3.47
CA LEU A 85 -5.74 6.41 3.26
C LEU A 85 -5.39 7.04 4.61
N SER A 86 -4.17 6.84 5.09
CA SER A 86 -3.65 7.54 6.26
C SER A 86 -2.92 8.82 5.84
N ILE A 87 -3.17 9.91 6.56
CA ILE A 87 -2.62 11.25 6.27
C ILE A 87 -1.80 11.70 7.48
N HIS A 88 -0.52 12.01 7.24
CA HIS A 88 0.48 12.41 8.22
C HIS A 88 1.30 13.62 7.77
N CYS A 89 2.06 14.21 8.69
CA CYS A 89 3.08 15.21 8.40
C CYS A 89 4.43 14.71 8.89
N ASN A 90 5.40 14.66 8.01
CA ASN A 90 6.74 14.19 8.33
C ASN A 90 7.51 15.19 9.24
N ALA A 91 8.53 14.70 9.90
CA ALA A 91 9.51 15.51 10.62
C ALA A 91 10.91 14.91 10.50
N ALA A 92 11.93 15.73 10.32
CA ALA A 92 13.31 15.29 10.22
C ALA A 92 14.24 16.24 11.01
N LYS A 93 15.39 15.72 11.45
CA LYS A 93 16.45 16.54 12.04
C LYS A 93 17.00 17.55 11.04
N ALA A 94 17.11 17.17 9.77
CA ALA A 94 17.53 18.06 8.69
C ALA A 94 16.36 18.95 8.26
N THR A 95 16.40 20.23 8.56
CA THR A 95 15.37 21.21 8.18
C THR A 95 15.28 21.46 6.67
N SER A 96 16.29 21.00 5.90
CA SER A 96 16.28 21.00 4.43
C SER A 96 15.41 19.88 3.83
N ALA A 97 15.06 18.84 4.62
CA ALA A 97 14.15 17.82 4.16
C ALA A 97 12.77 18.43 3.90
N SER A 98 12.22 18.22 2.71
CA SER A 98 10.95 18.84 2.27
C SER A 98 10.20 17.95 1.31
N GLY A 99 8.90 18.19 1.16
CA GLY A 99 8.07 17.54 0.18
C GLY A 99 7.19 16.42 0.70
N ALA A 100 6.29 15.95 -0.14
CA ALA A 100 5.42 14.83 0.18
C ALA A 100 6.12 13.49 -0.08
N VAL A 101 5.84 12.51 0.79
CA VAL A 101 6.31 11.13 0.68
C VAL A 101 5.14 10.22 0.93
N THR A 102 4.91 9.24 0.07
CA THR A 102 3.87 8.23 0.31
C THR A 102 4.50 6.89 0.64
N LEU A 103 4.01 6.28 1.69
CA LEU A 103 4.47 5.02 2.25
C LEU A 103 3.44 3.94 1.94
N ILE A 104 3.93 2.78 1.53
CA ILE A 104 3.15 1.55 1.38
C ILE A 104 3.69 0.49 2.33
N MET A 105 2.95 -0.59 2.52
CA MET A 105 3.46 -1.73 3.28
C MET A 105 4.75 -2.26 2.63
N GLY A 106 5.82 -2.39 3.43
CA GLY A 106 7.11 -2.87 2.92
C GLY A 106 7.22 -4.38 2.93
N GLU A 107 7.85 -4.92 1.90
CA GLU A 107 8.21 -6.34 1.81
C GLU A 107 9.32 -6.74 2.81
N SER A 108 9.91 -5.80 3.53
CA SER A 108 11.17 -5.97 4.24
C SER A 108 11.10 -6.76 5.56
N SER A 109 9.92 -7.24 5.97
CA SER A 109 9.78 -8.07 7.16
C SER A 109 8.99 -9.35 6.90
N PRO A 110 9.67 -10.49 6.64
CA PRO A 110 9.01 -11.79 6.50
C PRO A 110 8.09 -12.12 7.68
N LYS A 111 8.47 -11.67 8.90
CA LYS A 111 7.70 -11.86 10.12
C LYS A 111 6.37 -11.11 10.13
N ARG A 112 6.28 -9.95 9.47
CA ARG A 112 5.03 -9.16 9.38
C ARG A 112 4.14 -9.61 8.22
N ILE A 113 4.74 -10.06 7.12
CA ILE A 113 3.99 -10.73 6.05
C ILE A 113 3.30 -11.97 6.62
N GLN A 114 3.99 -12.74 7.48
CA GLN A 114 3.40 -13.88 8.17
C GLN A 114 2.29 -13.45 9.15
N GLN A 115 2.50 -12.40 9.95
CA GLN A 115 1.47 -11.89 10.86
C GLN A 115 0.22 -11.40 10.13
N ASN A 116 0.37 -10.79 8.95
CA ASN A 116 -0.78 -10.41 8.11
C ASN A 116 -1.45 -11.62 7.50
N ALA A 117 -0.68 -12.63 7.10
CA ALA A 117 -1.25 -13.90 6.67
C ALA A 117 -2.05 -14.55 7.79
N ASP A 118 -1.52 -14.55 9.02
CA ASP A 118 -2.21 -15.11 10.20
C ASP A 118 -3.53 -14.36 10.50
N VAL A 119 -3.55 -13.02 10.39
CA VAL A 119 -4.78 -12.22 10.58
C VAL A 119 -5.81 -12.48 9.48
N ILE A 120 -5.35 -12.61 8.23
CA ILE A 120 -6.24 -12.96 7.11
C ILE A 120 -6.70 -14.41 7.26
N GLU A 121 -5.82 -15.32 7.64
CA GLU A 121 -6.13 -16.72 7.93
C GLU A 121 -7.17 -16.85 9.05
N ASP A 122 -7.04 -16.04 10.13
CA ASP A 122 -8.04 -16.00 11.22
C ASP A 122 -9.39 -15.42 10.77
N ALA A 123 -9.39 -14.46 9.85
CA ALA A 123 -10.62 -13.89 9.28
C ALA A 123 -11.34 -14.88 8.32
N TYR A 124 -10.60 -15.78 7.68
CA TYR A 124 -11.12 -16.86 6.83
C TYR A 124 -11.28 -18.20 7.54
N ARG A 125 -11.04 -18.28 8.84
CA ARG A 125 -11.42 -19.42 9.68
C ARG A 125 -12.94 -19.47 9.87
N ASP A 126 -13.64 -19.65 8.77
CA ASP A 126 -15.01 -20.10 8.79
C ASP A 126 -14.99 -21.62 8.97
N ASP A 127 -15.94 -22.18 9.73
CA ASP A 127 -16.08 -23.63 9.99
C ASP A 127 -16.25 -24.48 8.70
N LEU A 128 -16.19 -23.83 7.53
CA LEU A 128 -16.33 -24.43 6.21
C LEU A 128 -15.00 -24.89 5.59
N VAL A 129 -13.84 -24.55 6.17
CA VAL A 129 -12.52 -24.86 5.59
C VAL A 129 -11.71 -25.73 6.55
N ASP A 130 -11.51 -26.99 6.17
CA ASP A 130 -10.68 -27.91 6.95
C ASP A 130 -9.19 -27.60 6.78
N MET A 131 -8.64 -26.78 7.68
CA MET A 131 -7.23 -26.41 7.71
C MET A 131 -6.32 -27.54 8.21
N SER A 132 -6.87 -28.67 8.72
CA SER A 132 -6.08 -29.84 9.11
C SER A 132 -5.63 -30.65 7.88
N ASP A 133 -6.33 -30.52 6.75
CA ASP A 133 -5.88 -31.06 5.47
C ASP A 133 -4.75 -30.23 4.86
N ALA A 134 -3.58 -30.84 4.66
CA ALA A 134 -2.39 -30.16 4.18
C ALA A 134 -2.56 -29.52 2.78
N ALA A 135 -3.37 -30.11 1.91
CA ALA A 135 -3.63 -29.58 0.58
C ALA A 135 -4.54 -28.34 0.64
N THR A 136 -5.58 -28.38 1.47
CA THR A 136 -6.48 -27.26 1.75
C THR A 136 -5.73 -26.09 2.40
N ALA A 137 -4.92 -26.36 3.42
CA ALA A 137 -4.08 -25.35 4.05
C ALA A 137 -3.08 -24.70 3.07
N ALA A 138 -2.47 -25.51 2.19
CA ALA A 138 -1.58 -24.97 1.15
C ALA A 138 -2.31 -24.10 0.12
N ALA A 139 -3.52 -24.49 -0.28
CA ALA A 139 -4.35 -23.71 -1.21
C ALA A 139 -4.80 -22.38 -0.61
N VAL A 140 -5.21 -22.38 0.66
CA VAL A 140 -5.57 -21.17 1.40
C VAL A 140 -4.38 -20.22 1.53
N ARG A 141 -3.19 -20.74 1.90
CA ARG A 141 -1.96 -19.91 1.96
C ARG A 141 -1.59 -19.33 0.60
N ALA A 142 -1.68 -20.08 -0.48
CA ALA A 142 -1.44 -19.58 -1.83
C ALA A 142 -2.45 -18.50 -2.23
N TYR A 143 -3.71 -18.65 -1.85
CA TYR A 143 -4.74 -17.62 -2.04
C TYR A 143 -4.42 -16.35 -1.26
N ILE A 144 -4.08 -16.46 0.03
CA ILE A 144 -3.68 -15.35 0.89
C ILE A 144 -2.49 -14.59 0.29
N GLN A 145 -1.45 -15.30 -0.18
CA GLN A 145 -0.30 -14.67 -0.84
C GLN A 145 -0.69 -13.91 -2.12
N THR A 146 -1.64 -14.45 -2.89
CA THR A 146 -2.15 -13.79 -4.09
C THR A 146 -2.93 -12.53 -3.76
N VAL A 147 -3.75 -12.57 -2.72
CA VAL A 147 -4.50 -11.41 -2.21
C VAL A 147 -3.53 -10.33 -1.73
N GLN A 148 -2.54 -10.69 -0.92
CA GLN A 148 -1.52 -9.75 -0.42
C GLN A 148 -0.74 -9.09 -1.57
N PHE A 149 -0.35 -9.84 -2.58
CA PHE A 149 0.32 -9.29 -3.76
C PHE A 149 -0.58 -8.28 -4.49
N THR A 150 -1.86 -8.60 -4.66
CA THR A 150 -2.84 -7.70 -5.29
C THR A 150 -3.03 -6.42 -4.48
N LEU A 151 -3.15 -6.53 -3.16
CA LEU A 151 -3.27 -5.38 -2.26
C LEU A 151 -2.05 -4.47 -2.35
N LEU A 152 -0.84 -5.05 -2.41
CA LEU A 152 0.40 -4.30 -2.57
C LEU A 152 0.47 -3.56 -3.91
N GLN A 153 0.09 -4.21 -5.01
CA GLN A 153 0.06 -3.58 -6.34
C GLN A 153 -0.94 -2.41 -6.40
N ASN A 154 -2.12 -2.59 -5.81
CA ASN A 154 -3.12 -1.54 -5.75
C ASN A 154 -2.67 -0.38 -4.86
N SER A 155 -2.04 -0.67 -3.72
CA SER A 155 -1.43 0.34 -2.85
C SER A 155 -0.34 1.12 -3.58
N ASN A 156 0.54 0.44 -4.33
CA ASN A 156 1.59 1.07 -5.11
C ASN A 156 1.04 1.98 -6.22
N THR A 157 -0.02 1.54 -6.91
CA THR A 157 -0.71 2.37 -7.90
C THR A 157 -1.25 3.66 -7.27
N PHE A 158 -1.95 3.53 -6.13
CA PHE A 158 -2.51 4.69 -5.44
C PHE A 158 -1.40 5.62 -4.92
N ALA A 159 -0.34 5.08 -4.32
CA ALA A 159 0.79 5.87 -3.85
C ALA A 159 1.47 6.67 -4.96
N ASN A 160 1.68 6.07 -6.13
CA ASN A 160 2.26 6.76 -7.29
C ASN A 160 1.35 7.88 -7.81
N LEU A 161 0.03 7.68 -7.80
CA LEU A 161 -0.92 8.73 -8.15
C LEU A 161 -0.90 9.89 -7.16
N LEU A 162 -0.90 9.60 -5.85
CA LEU A 162 -0.75 10.64 -4.83
C LEU A 162 0.54 11.44 -5.04
N GLN A 163 1.67 10.78 -5.26
CA GLN A 163 2.95 11.46 -5.50
C GLN A 163 2.93 12.32 -6.76
N LYS A 164 2.31 11.85 -7.85
CA LYS A 164 2.11 12.63 -9.08
C LYS A 164 1.41 13.96 -8.80
N TYR A 165 0.31 13.94 -8.05
CA TYR A 165 -0.49 15.14 -7.78
C TYR A 165 0.12 16.03 -6.70
N HIS A 166 0.73 15.46 -5.65
CA HIS A 166 1.46 16.23 -4.64
C HIS A 166 2.59 17.06 -5.24
N LYS A 167 3.34 16.50 -6.20
CA LYS A 167 4.40 17.22 -6.91
C LYS A 167 3.88 18.52 -7.55
N ASN A 168 2.69 18.48 -8.11
CA ASN A 168 2.09 19.62 -8.81
C ASN A 168 1.44 20.64 -7.83
N ALA A 169 0.89 20.16 -6.72
CA ALA A 169 0.11 21.00 -5.80
C ALA A 169 0.93 21.88 -4.89
N VAL A 170 2.10 21.41 -4.50
CA VAL A 170 2.91 22.04 -3.45
C VAL A 170 4.24 22.56 -3.97
N GLY A 171 4.46 22.51 -5.28
CA GLY A 171 5.51 23.05 -6.15
C GLY A 171 6.86 23.41 -5.51
N HIS A 172 7.80 22.45 -5.29
CA HIS A 172 9.13 22.82 -4.77
C HIS A 172 10.27 21.96 -5.30
N GLY A 173 11.42 22.65 -5.48
CA GLY A 173 12.59 22.18 -6.18
C GLY A 173 13.31 20.96 -5.57
N ASN A 174 13.15 20.64 -4.30
CA ASN A 174 13.80 19.49 -3.65
C ASN A 174 12.84 18.33 -3.33
N ARG A 175 11.59 18.43 -3.75
CA ARG A 175 10.59 17.40 -3.50
C ARG A 175 10.79 16.23 -4.43
N ARG A 176 11.24 15.14 -3.87
CA ARG A 176 11.25 13.86 -4.55
C ARG A 176 9.90 13.22 -4.34
N SER A 177 9.22 12.89 -5.43
CA SER A 177 8.07 11.98 -5.38
C SER A 177 8.62 10.60 -5.06
N LEU A 178 8.45 10.14 -3.83
CA LEU A 178 9.00 8.87 -3.37
C LEU A 178 7.90 8.02 -2.78
N VAL A 179 7.89 6.75 -3.19
CA VAL A 179 7.09 5.70 -2.59
C VAL A 179 8.06 4.77 -1.86
N TYR A 180 7.85 4.58 -0.56
CA TYR A 180 8.66 3.68 0.25
C TYR A 180 7.82 2.53 0.80
N GLY A 181 8.40 1.34 0.81
CA GLY A 181 7.90 0.24 1.61
C GLY A 181 8.29 0.41 3.08
N GLN A 182 7.31 0.48 3.97
CA GLN A 182 7.54 0.65 5.40
C GLN A 182 6.68 -0.32 6.22
N PRO A 183 7.21 -0.87 7.30
CA PRO A 183 6.46 -1.74 8.20
C PRO A 183 5.62 -0.91 9.18
N LEU A 184 4.59 -0.22 8.67
CA LEU A 184 3.68 0.62 9.47
C LEU A 184 2.51 -0.20 9.99
N TRP A 185 2.16 -0.06 11.28
CA TRP A 185 1.10 -0.84 11.93
C TRP A 185 -0.20 -0.79 11.14
N VAL A 186 -0.71 0.40 10.86
CA VAL A 186 -2.00 0.57 10.16
C VAL A 186 -2.01 -0.01 8.75
N LEU A 187 -0.86 -0.04 8.05
CA LEU A 187 -0.75 -0.66 6.73
C LEU A 187 -0.52 -2.17 6.79
N CYS A 188 -0.01 -2.66 7.93
CA CYS A 188 0.27 -4.08 8.10
C CYS A 188 -0.98 -4.90 8.44
N TYR A 189 -1.96 -4.31 9.11
CA TYR A 189 -3.11 -5.02 9.65
C TYR A 189 -4.44 -4.66 8.98
N THR A 190 -4.46 -3.72 8.03
CA THR A 190 -5.63 -3.48 7.17
C THR A 190 -5.74 -4.53 6.08
N GLN A 191 -6.97 -4.97 5.79
CA GLN A 191 -7.29 -6.06 4.84
C GLN A 191 -7.58 -5.56 3.43
N MET A 192 -7.30 -4.29 3.14
CA MET A 192 -7.50 -3.63 1.85
C MET A 192 -6.22 -2.93 1.39
N PRO A 193 -6.14 -2.50 0.10
CA PRO A 193 -5.07 -1.61 -0.32
C PRO A 193 -4.98 -0.39 0.56
N GLY A 194 -3.78 -0.04 1.02
CA GLY A 194 -3.58 1.07 1.94
C GLY A 194 -2.29 1.84 1.69
N VAL A 195 -2.35 3.13 1.95
CA VAL A 195 -1.20 4.03 1.88
C VAL A 195 -1.17 4.96 3.09
N LEU A 196 0.03 5.40 3.49
CA LEU A 196 0.22 6.52 4.39
C LEU A 196 0.95 7.63 3.63
N THR A 197 0.32 8.79 3.49
CA THR A 197 0.92 9.94 2.82
C THR A 197 1.36 10.99 3.82
N GLU A 198 2.65 11.31 3.76
CA GLU A 198 3.31 12.40 4.47
C GLU A 198 3.21 13.65 3.60
N ILE A 199 2.37 14.60 3.96
CA ILE A 199 1.97 15.73 3.11
C ILE A 199 2.99 16.89 3.08
N GLY A 200 4.07 16.78 3.85
CA GLY A 200 5.16 17.74 3.98
C GLY A 200 5.88 17.56 5.30
N PHE A 201 6.96 18.30 5.51
CA PHE A 201 7.78 18.22 6.72
C PHE A 201 7.46 19.37 7.68
N MET A 202 6.99 19.03 8.89
CA MET A 202 6.78 20.00 9.98
C MET A 202 8.08 20.74 10.36
N SER A 203 9.23 20.09 10.20
CA SER A 203 10.56 20.64 10.45
C SER A 203 11.05 21.60 9.34
N ASN A 204 10.41 21.63 8.18
CA ASN A 204 10.76 22.52 7.06
C ASN A 204 9.86 23.76 7.07
N LYS A 205 10.48 24.95 7.18
CA LYS A 205 9.74 26.22 7.28
C LYS A 205 8.79 26.43 6.11
N HIS A 206 9.20 26.09 4.90
CA HIS A 206 8.41 26.29 3.71
C HIS A 206 7.21 25.33 3.64
N ASP A 207 7.43 24.04 3.92
CA ASP A 207 6.36 23.05 3.98
C ASP A 207 5.34 23.44 5.07
N LEU A 208 5.84 23.84 6.24
CA LEU A 208 5.00 24.27 7.33
C LEU A 208 4.17 25.52 6.98
N GLN A 209 4.75 26.50 6.25
CA GLN A 209 3.98 27.66 5.76
C GLN A 209 2.79 27.28 4.91
N ILE A 210 2.91 26.23 4.09
CA ILE A 210 1.81 25.71 3.28
C ILE A 210 0.80 24.99 4.17
N MET A 211 1.26 24.03 4.98
CA MET A 211 0.40 23.20 5.82
C MET A 211 -0.33 23.99 6.92
N ALA A 212 0.22 25.14 7.34
CA ALA A 212 -0.34 25.99 8.38
C ALA A 212 -1.49 26.89 7.88
N THR A 213 -1.72 27.00 6.57
CA THR A 213 -2.76 27.85 5.98
C THR A 213 -3.90 27.05 5.40
N ASP A 214 -5.12 27.60 5.48
CA ASP A 214 -6.31 26.95 4.89
C ASP A 214 -6.15 26.75 3.36
N ALA A 215 -5.67 27.77 2.65
CA ALA A 215 -5.41 27.71 1.22
C ALA A 215 -4.37 26.62 0.85
N GLY A 216 -3.31 26.46 1.65
CA GLY A 216 -2.31 25.42 1.46
C GLY A 216 -2.88 24.02 1.73
N GLN A 217 -3.64 23.86 2.81
CA GLN A 217 -4.34 22.62 3.12
C GLN A 217 -5.37 22.25 2.03
N GLN A 218 -6.06 23.24 1.47
CA GLN A 218 -7.00 23.04 0.37
C GLN A 218 -6.28 22.53 -0.89
N LYS A 219 -5.11 23.07 -1.22
CA LYS A 219 -4.27 22.60 -2.34
C LYS A 219 -3.80 21.15 -2.12
N ILE A 220 -3.36 20.84 -0.91
CA ILE A 220 -2.95 19.47 -0.53
C ILE A 220 -4.14 18.51 -0.64
N ALA A 221 -5.29 18.87 -0.07
CA ALA A 221 -6.50 18.06 -0.13
C ALA A 221 -6.97 17.84 -1.58
N LYS A 222 -6.88 18.87 -2.44
CA LYS A 222 -7.18 18.73 -3.86
C LYS A 222 -6.24 17.74 -4.56
N ALA A 223 -4.95 17.77 -4.25
CA ALA A 223 -3.98 16.83 -4.81
C ALA A 223 -4.29 15.38 -4.39
N ILE A 224 -4.66 15.16 -3.13
CA ILE A 224 -5.07 13.85 -2.64
C ILE A 224 -6.34 13.39 -3.33
N TYR A 225 -7.34 14.28 -3.44
CA TYR A 225 -8.58 14.02 -4.15
C TYR A 225 -8.33 13.64 -5.63
N ASP A 226 -7.49 14.38 -6.34
CA ASP A 226 -7.18 14.11 -7.75
C ASP A 226 -6.50 12.74 -7.92
N GLY A 227 -5.57 12.41 -7.02
CA GLY A 227 -4.94 11.08 -6.98
C GLY A 227 -5.95 9.97 -6.72
N PHE A 228 -6.88 10.19 -5.80
CA PHE A 228 -7.97 9.26 -5.51
C PHE A 228 -8.94 9.13 -6.70
N ALA A 229 -9.32 10.24 -7.33
CA ALA A 229 -10.23 10.24 -8.46
C ALA A 229 -9.66 9.47 -9.67
N GLU A 230 -8.35 9.64 -9.96
CA GLU A 230 -7.67 8.86 -11.01
C GLU A 230 -7.59 7.37 -10.61
N TYR A 231 -7.31 7.06 -9.34
CA TYR A 231 -7.34 5.69 -8.83
C TYR A 231 -8.73 5.06 -8.98
N TYR A 232 -9.78 5.78 -8.60
CA TYR A 232 -11.17 5.34 -8.74
C TYR A 232 -11.52 5.05 -10.20
N LYS A 233 -11.16 5.94 -11.13
CA LYS A 233 -11.37 5.75 -12.56
C LYS A 233 -10.69 4.47 -13.09
N ILE A 234 -9.46 4.20 -12.65
CA ILE A 234 -8.70 3.00 -13.06
C ILE A 234 -9.41 1.71 -12.61
N TYR A 235 -9.96 1.70 -11.41
CA TYR A 235 -10.45 0.46 -10.79
C TYR A 235 -11.96 0.30 -10.84
N PHE A 236 -12.71 1.39 -10.96
CA PHE A 236 -14.19 1.41 -10.87
C PHE A 236 -14.88 2.02 -12.11
N GLY A 237 -14.13 2.62 -13.03
CA GLY A 237 -14.56 2.94 -14.40
C GLY A 237 -15.44 4.18 -14.58
N ASN A 238 -15.79 4.91 -13.52
CA ASN A 238 -16.62 6.12 -13.61
C ASN A 238 -15.76 7.39 -13.51
N GLU A 239 -16.08 8.41 -14.31
CA GLU A 239 -15.44 9.73 -14.16
C GLU A 239 -16.08 10.50 -12.99
N PRO A 240 -15.25 11.05 -12.07
CA PRO A 240 -15.75 11.94 -11.02
C PRO A 240 -16.22 13.27 -11.61
N GLN A 241 -17.23 13.86 -10.98
CA GLN A 241 -17.68 15.21 -11.36
C GLN A 241 -16.60 16.25 -11.02
N PRO A 242 -16.43 17.32 -11.82
CA PRO A 242 -15.48 18.39 -11.51
C PRO A 242 -15.79 19.04 -10.15
N VAL A 243 -14.77 19.18 -9.31
CA VAL A 243 -14.89 19.94 -8.06
C VAL A 243 -14.59 21.39 -8.38
N GLU A 244 -15.61 22.26 -8.33
CA GLU A 244 -15.38 23.71 -8.27
C GLU A 244 -14.60 24.04 -6.99
N ALA A 245 -13.51 24.78 -7.11
CA ALA A 245 -12.79 25.28 -5.95
C ALA A 245 -13.77 26.07 -5.07
N PRO A 246 -13.86 25.78 -3.75
CA PRO A 246 -14.73 26.56 -2.87
C PRO A 246 -14.31 28.01 -2.92
N LYS A 247 -15.24 28.91 -3.16
CA LYS A 247 -15.06 30.35 -2.94
C LYS A 247 -14.64 30.54 -1.49
N VAL A 248 -13.53 31.22 -1.28
CA VAL A 248 -13.04 31.56 0.07
C VAL A 248 -14.06 32.54 0.65
N GLU A 249 -14.95 32.07 1.52
CA GLU A 249 -15.70 32.95 2.41
C GLU A 249 -14.76 33.45 3.48
N GLU A 250 -14.70 34.76 3.67
CA GLU A 250 -13.92 35.39 4.74
C GLU A 250 -14.38 34.88 6.09
N PRO A 251 -13.45 34.58 7.02
CA PRO A 251 -13.80 34.02 8.34
C PRO A 251 -14.53 35.03 9.20
N GLU A 252 -15.67 34.63 9.75
CA GLU A 252 -16.31 35.36 10.87
C GLU A 252 -15.37 35.43 12.07
N PRO A 253 -15.38 36.53 12.84
CA PRO A 253 -14.47 36.72 13.96
C PRO A 253 -14.76 35.75 15.11
N ALA A 254 -13.72 35.10 15.62
CA ALA A 254 -13.77 34.15 16.73
C ALA A 254 -14.16 34.80 18.08
N PRO A 255 -14.89 34.09 18.95
CA PRO A 255 -15.18 34.55 20.31
C PRO A 255 -13.92 34.56 21.20
N ALA A 256 -13.86 35.53 22.13
CA ALA A 256 -12.73 35.84 22.99
C ALA A 256 -12.25 34.70 23.91
N GLU A 257 -10.94 34.63 24.08
CA GLU A 257 -10.21 33.65 24.90
C GLU A 257 -10.46 33.82 26.40
N VAL A 258 -10.63 32.69 27.09
CA VAL A 258 -10.50 32.57 28.56
C VAL A 258 -9.11 32.00 28.87
N LYS A 259 -8.23 32.82 29.43
CA LYS A 259 -6.88 32.43 29.90
C LYS A 259 -6.97 31.49 31.10
N LYS A 260 -6.31 30.35 31.06
CA LYS A 260 -5.89 29.57 32.24
C LYS A 260 -4.41 29.26 32.15
N GLU A 261 -3.68 29.74 33.17
CA GLU A 261 -2.25 29.48 33.41
C GLU A 261 -2.02 27.98 33.71
N VAL A 262 -0.98 27.42 33.11
CA VAL A 262 -0.43 26.10 33.49
C VAL A 262 1.07 26.23 33.74
N LYS A 263 1.49 25.92 34.99
CA LYS A 263 2.87 25.90 35.47
C LYS A 263 3.69 24.81 34.76
N GLN A 264 4.91 25.19 34.36
CA GLN A 264 5.96 24.32 33.83
C GLN A 264 6.55 23.40 34.93
N ALA A 265 6.78 22.14 34.58
CA ALA A 265 7.68 21.23 35.30
C ALA A 265 8.79 20.79 34.36
N GLU A 266 10.04 21.09 34.71
CA GLU A 266 11.27 20.72 34.03
C GLU A 266 11.54 19.20 34.14
N GLN A 267 11.92 18.56 33.05
CA GLN A 267 12.57 17.24 33.07
C GLN A 267 13.86 17.26 32.24
N LYS A 268 14.95 16.83 32.89
CA LYS A 268 16.30 16.68 32.37
C LYS A 268 16.42 15.55 31.31
N PRO A 269 17.34 15.66 30.36
CA PRO A 269 17.57 14.63 29.35
C PRO A 269 18.53 13.55 29.82
N ALA A 270 18.28 12.30 29.39
CA ALA A 270 19.16 11.15 29.56
C ALA A 270 20.08 10.94 28.32
N PRO A 271 21.28 10.31 28.49
CA PRO A 271 22.35 10.34 27.53
C PRO A 271 22.22 9.29 26.41
N ALA A 272 22.81 9.60 25.25
CA ALA A 272 22.84 8.80 24.04
C ALA A 272 23.87 7.64 24.11
N PRO A 273 23.64 6.51 23.44
CA PRO A 273 24.65 5.47 23.28
C PRO A 273 25.54 5.69 22.03
N LYS A 274 26.79 5.29 22.19
CA LYS A 274 27.90 5.41 21.23
C LYS A 274 27.74 4.50 20.02
N LYS A 275 28.18 4.99 18.87
CA LYS A 275 28.35 4.23 17.62
C LYS A 275 29.64 3.43 17.66
N GLU A 276 29.61 2.21 17.17
CA GLU A 276 30.73 1.48 16.64
C GLU A 276 30.61 1.31 15.12
N GLU A 277 31.66 1.70 14.42
CA GLU A 277 31.80 1.53 12.97
C GLU A 277 32.46 0.17 12.68
N ALA A 278 31.91 -0.57 11.73
CA ALA A 278 32.61 -1.65 11.07
C ALA A 278 32.45 -1.57 9.56
N LYS A 279 33.55 -1.23 8.89
CA LYS A 279 33.78 -1.39 7.46
C LYS A 279 33.78 -2.87 7.07
N LYS A 280 33.09 -3.23 5.98
CA LYS A 280 33.45 -4.41 5.18
C LYS A 280 33.17 -4.16 3.70
N GLU A 281 34.19 -4.45 2.91
CA GLU A 281 34.30 -4.35 1.46
C GLU A 281 33.40 -5.35 0.74
N GLU A 282 32.89 -4.93 -0.43
CA GLU A 282 32.19 -5.78 -1.40
C GLU A 282 33.19 -6.56 -2.27
N PRO A 283 32.89 -7.80 -2.65
CA PRO A 283 33.49 -8.41 -3.82
C PRO A 283 32.53 -8.38 -5.02
N LYS A 284 32.99 -7.81 -6.12
CA LYS A 284 32.38 -7.89 -7.45
C LYS A 284 32.13 -9.34 -7.87
N LYS A 285 30.91 -9.66 -8.27
CA LYS A 285 30.55 -10.94 -8.86
C LYS A 285 30.13 -10.79 -10.31
N ALA A 286 30.79 -11.60 -11.14
CA ALA A 286 30.64 -11.66 -12.59
C ALA A 286 29.24 -12.11 -13.03
N GLU A 287 28.80 -11.61 -14.20
CA GLU A 287 27.59 -12.02 -14.89
C GLU A 287 27.67 -13.49 -15.33
N PRO A 288 26.62 -14.28 -15.15
CA PRO A 288 26.55 -15.63 -15.72
C PRO A 288 26.05 -15.61 -17.18
N LYS A 289 26.75 -16.31 -18.03
CA LYS A 289 26.39 -16.61 -19.43
C LYS A 289 25.01 -17.28 -19.52
N PRO A 290 24.23 -17.06 -20.62
CA PRO A 290 22.94 -17.69 -20.78
C PRO A 290 23.06 -19.20 -21.01
N ALA A 291 22.27 -19.96 -20.28
CA ALA A 291 22.12 -21.39 -20.44
C ALA A 291 21.36 -21.75 -21.73
N PRO A 292 21.65 -22.89 -22.36
CA PRO A 292 21.01 -23.29 -23.61
C PRO A 292 19.51 -23.57 -23.44
N ALA A 293 18.74 -23.29 -24.48
CA ALA A 293 17.30 -23.47 -24.52
C ALA A 293 16.90 -24.95 -24.32
N PRO A 294 15.89 -25.24 -23.48
CA PRO A 294 15.35 -26.59 -23.41
C PRO A 294 14.57 -26.92 -24.69
N LYS A 295 14.74 -28.15 -25.17
CA LYS A 295 13.99 -28.73 -26.30
C LYS A 295 12.48 -28.65 -26.03
N GLU A 296 11.70 -28.21 -27.02
CA GLU A 296 10.25 -28.28 -27.03
C GLU A 296 9.78 -29.71 -26.78
N GLN A 297 9.20 -29.93 -25.61
CA GLN A 297 8.41 -31.12 -25.35
C GLN A 297 7.02 -30.93 -25.96
N ALA A 298 6.50 -31.97 -26.62
CA ALA A 298 5.19 -31.99 -27.23
C ALA A 298 4.13 -31.41 -26.32
N ALA A 299 3.36 -30.47 -26.84
CA ALA A 299 2.34 -29.75 -26.07
C ALA A 299 1.27 -30.73 -25.55
N SER A 300 1.30 -31.04 -24.26
CA SER A 300 0.18 -31.68 -23.59
C SER A 300 -0.95 -30.67 -23.45
N ASP A 301 -2.18 -31.08 -23.73
CA ASP A 301 -3.37 -30.22 -23.61
C ASP A 301 -3.66 -29.81 -22.15
N PHE A 302 -3.07 -30.49 -21.19
CA PHE A 302 -3.17 -30.15 -19.77
C PHE A 302 -1.90 -30.56 -19.00
N GLY A 303 -1.69 -29.96 -17.85
CA GLY A 303 -0.53 -30.22 -17.00
C GLY A 303 -0.31 -29.12 -15.97
N TYR A 304 0.93 -29.04 -15.49
CA TYR A 304 1.37 -28.01 -14.57
C TYR A 304 2.19 -26.94 -15.29
N THR A 305 2.10 -25.71 -14.83
CA THR A 305 2.91 -24.59 -15.30
C THR A 305 3.25 -23.68 -14.12
N ILE A 306 4.22 -22.79 -14.28
CA ILE A 306 4.64 -21.86 -13.23
C ILE A 306 4.16 -20.45 -13.59
N GLN A 307 3.24 -19.90 -12.80
CA GLN A 307 2.82 -18.51 -12.96
C GLN A 307 3.90 -17.58 -12.45
N LEU A 308 4.37 -16.65 -13.30
CA LEU A 308 5.38 -15.65 -12.98
C LEU A 308 4.77 -14.39 -12.40
N CYS A 309 3.73 -13.89 -13.05
CA CYS A 309 3.03 -12.67 -12.68
C CYS A 309 1.62 -12.62 -13.28
N ALA A 310 0.88 -11.61 -12.87
CA ALA A 310 -0.43 -11.27 -13.43
C ALA A 310 -0.49 -9.77 -13.74
N SER A 311 -1.23 -9.38 -14.78
CA SER A 311 -1.39 -7.99 -15.18
C SER A 311 -2.84 -7.66 -15.53
N LYS A 312 -3.19 -6.38 -15.44
CA LYS A 312 -4.47 -5.83 -15.92
C LYS A 312 -4.44 -5.56 -17.41
N THR A 313 -3.28 -5.14 -17.89
CA THR A 313 -3.05 -4.87 -19.31
C THR A 313 -2.19 -5.97 -19.90
N ARG A 314 -2.42 -6.22 -21.19
CA ARG A 314 -1.65 -7.24 -21.90
C ARG A 314 -0.19 -6.84 -22.02
N ILE A 315 0.72 -7.73 -21.63
CA ILE A 315 2.16 -7.58 -21.72
C ILE A 315 2.66 -8.49 -22.86
N ALA A 316 3.38 -7.94 -23.82
CA ALA A 316 3.95 -8.74 -24.90
C ALA A 316 4.95 -9.76 -24.33
N SER A 317 4.91 -11.02 -24.81
CA SER A 317 5.74 -12.12 -24.29
C SER A 317 7.25 -11.85 -24.35
N ASN A 318 7.68 -10.94 -25.23
CA ASN A 318 9.06 -10.48 -25.37
C ASN A 318 9.38 -9.23 -24.53
N SER A 319 8.49 -8.76 -23.66
CA SER A 319 8.71 -7.60 -22.78
C SER A 319 9.89 -7.83 -21.83
N SER A 320 10.60 -6.74 -21.51
CA SER A 320 11.67 -6.73 -20.50
C SER A 320 11.19 -7.09 -19.09
N GLU A 321 9.89 -6.95 -18.82
CA GLU A 321 9.27 -7.33 -17.54
C GLU A 321 9.46 -8.81 -17.22
N PHE A 322 9.55 -9.67 -18.24
CA PHE A 322 9.79 -11.10 -18.06
C PHE A 322 11.27 -11.47 -17.86
N LYS A 323 12.17 -10.50 -17.79
CA LYS A 323 13.59 -10.69 -17.46
C LYS A 323 14.21 -11.83 -18.29
N SER A 324 14.81 -12.83 -17.65
CA SER A 324 15.39 -14.02 -18.31
C SER A 324 14.36 -14.97 -18.93
N TYR A 325 13.06 -14.76 -18.70
CA TYR A 325 11.96 -15.56 -19.26
C TYR A 325 11.30 -14.89 -20.47
N ARG A 326 11.85 -13.79 -20.98
CA ARG A 326 11.41 -13.10 -22.19
C ARG A 326 11.26 -14.09 -23.35
N GLY A 327 10.12 -14.04 -24.04
CA GLY A 327 9.80 -14.93 -25.16
C GLY A 327 9.48 -16.39 -24.78
N ARG A 328 9.51 -16.72 -23.47
CA ARG A 328 9.24 -18.07 -22.93
C ARG A 328 8.05 -18.08 -21.98
N VAL A 329 7.15 -17.13 -22.13
CA VAL A 329 5.94 -17.01 -21.34
C VAL A 329 4.71 -17.35 -22.18
N ARG A 330 3.78 -18.07 -21.58
CA ARG A 330 2.44 -18.33 -22.10
C ARG A 330 1.45 -17.46 -21.35
N GLU A 331 0.60 -16.79 -22.09
CA GLU A 331 -0.48 -15.97 -21.54
C GLU A 331 -1.74 -16.82 -21.36
N PHE A 332 -2.37 -16.65 -20.21
CA PHE A 332 -3.73 -17.14 -19.93
C PHE A 332 -4.61 -15.95 -19.56
N VAL A 333 -5.83 -15.93 -20.11
CA VAL A 333 -6.81 -14.89 -19.79
C VAL A 333 -7.86 -15.47 -18.84
N THR A 334 -8.02 -14.83 -17.68
CA THR A 334 -8.97 -15.22 -16.63
C THR A 334 -9.98 -14.12 -16.39
N SER A 335 -11.00 -14.36 -15.58
CA SER A 335 -11.89 -13.31 -15.08
C SER A 335 -11.22 -12.46 -13.99
N GLY A 336 -11.72 -11.22 -13.79
CA GLY A 336 -11.26 -10.31 -12.73
C GLY A 336 -10.23 -9.28 -13.17
N THR A 337 -9.79 -8.46 -12.23
CA THR A 337 -8.98 -7.25 -12.48
C THR A 337 -7.61 -7.53 -13.08
N PHE A 338 -6.95 -8.62 -12.68
CA PHE A 338 -5.67 -9.07 -13.23
C PHE A 338 -5.88 -10.25 -14.16
N CYS A 339 -6.61 -10.01 -15.25
CA CYS A 339 -7.07 -11.07 -16.14
C CYS A 339 -5.96 -11.72 -16.96
N TYR A 340 -4.84 -11.04 -17.19
CA TYR A 340 -3.70 -11.61 -17.93
C TYR A 340 -2.74 -12.29 -16.97
N LYS A 341 -2.62 -13.63 -17.06
CA LYS A 341 -1.70 -14.45 -16.26
C LYS A 341 -0.57 -14.92 -17.18
N TYR A 342 0.67 -14.73 -16.74
CA TYR A 342 1.85 -15.09 -17.50
C TYR A 342 2.56 -16.25 -16.84
N CYS A 343 2.64 -17.38 -17.55
CA CYS A 343 3.18 -18.63 -17.04
C CYS A 343 4.38 -19.09 -17.87
N THR A 344 5.25 -19.91 -17.29
CA THR A 344 6.41 -20.49 -17.98
C THR A 344 6.52 -21.98 -17.70
N GLY A 345 7.02 -22.72 -18.67
CA GLY A 345 7.16 -24.18 -18.62
C GLY A 345 5.84 -24.92 -18.72
N ILE A 346 5.92 -26.14 -19.21
CA ILE A 346 4.85 -27.14 -19.23
C ILE A 346 5.42 -28.40 -18.59
N PHE A 347 4.78 -28.87 -17.54
CA PHE A 347 5.27 -29.98 -16.74
C PHE A 347 4.18 -31.08 -16.66
N SER A 348 4.61 -32.33 -16.79
CA SER A 348 3.74 -33.51 -16.73
C SER A 348 3.48 -33.95 -15.27
N SER A 349 4.32 -33.55 -14.32
CA SER A 349 4.15 -33.83 -12.90
C SER A 349 4.34 -32.59 -12.05
N LYS A 350 3.75 -32.59 -10.87
CA LYS A 350 3.89 -31.53 -9.89
C LYS A 350 5.33 -31.43 -9.38
N GLU A 351 5.98 -32.56 -9.15
CA GLU A 351 7.36 -32.66 -8.66
C GLU A 351 8.36 -32.04 -9.64
N GLU A 352 8.12 -32.16 -10.94
CA GLU A 352 8.94 -31.53 -11.96
C GLU A 352 8.74 -30.01 -11.94
N ALA A 353 7.51 -29.55 -11.85
CA ALA A 353 7.17 -28.16 -11.74
C ALA A 353 7.77 -27.50 -10.48
N ASP A 354 7.67 -28.20 -9.32
CA ASP A 354 8.22 -27.70 -8.04
C ASP A 354 9.76 -27.60 -8.09
N ARG A 355 10.44 -28.56 -8.66
CA ARG A 355 11.90 -28.47 -8.86
C ARG A 355 12.29 -27.25 -9.73
N LYS A 356 11.52 -26.98 -10.77
CA LYS A 356 11.78 -25.83 -11.65
C LYS A 356 11.38 -24.51 -10.99
N LEU A 357 10.40 -24.51 -10.12
CA LEU A 357 9.95 -23.36 -9.35
C LEU A 357 11.09 -22.73 -8.53
N GLU A 358 11.98 -23.53 -7.96
CA GLU A 358 13.14 -23.01 -7.20
C GLU A 358 14.05 -22.12 -8.05
N GLU A 359 14.29 -22.48 -9.32
CA GLU A 359 15.04 -21.64 -10.25
C GLU A 359 14.27 -20.37 -10.63
N VAL A 360 12.97 -20.52 -10.91
CA VAL A 360 12.09 -19.41 -11.28
C VAL A 360 12.04 -18.38 -10.14
N ARG A 361 11.96 -18.81 -8.91
CA ARG A 361 11.91 -17.93 -7.72
C ARG A 361 13.18 -17.12 -7.49
N LYS A 362 14.30 -17.49 -8.06
CA LYS A 362 15.51 -16.63 -8.04
C LYS A 362 15.29 -15.33 -8.81
N VAL A 363 14.38 -15.32 -9.79
CA VAL A 363 14.06 -14.17 -10.65
C VAL A 363 12.69 -13.57 -10.33
N PHE A 364 11.68 -14.42 -10.11
CA PHE A 364 10.29 -14.08 -9.77
C PHE A 364 9.94 -14.70 -8.42
N LYS A 365 10.21 -13.98 -7.34
CA LYS A 365 10.07 -14.50 -5.96
C LYS A 365 8.67 -14.99 -5.62
N SER A 366 7.64 -14.38 -6.22
CA SER A 366 6.22 -14.71 -6.04
C SER A 366 5.70 -15.78 -7.00
N ALA A 367 6.57 -16.42 -7.80
CA ALA A 367 6.14 -17.46 -8.71
C ALA A 367 5.63 -18.70 -7.96
N TYR A 368 4.63 -19.36 -8.53
CA TYR A 368 4.03 -20.58 -7.95
C TYR A 368 3.50 -21.50 -9.06
N VAL A 369 3.38 -22.78 -8.71
CA VAL A 369 2.86 -23.80 -9.63
C VAL A 369 1.34 -23.70 -9.73
N VAL A 370 0.80 -23.74 -10.94
CA VAL A 370 -0.64 -23.81 -11.23
C VAL A 370 -0.90 -24.95 -12.23
N GLY A 371 -2.12 -25.44 -12.25
CA GLY A 371 -2.60 -26.32 -13.31
C GLY A 371 -3.08 -25.55 -14.53
N PHE A 372 -3.03 -26.20 -15.69
CA PHE A 372 -3.71 -25.70 -16.89
C PHE A 372 -4.41 -26.84 -17.62
N ASP A 373 -5.48 -26.48 -18.34
CA ASP A 373 -6.27 -27.37 -19.22
C ASP A 373 -6.63 -26.56 -20.47
N GLY A 374 -6.04 -26.91 -21.59
CA GLY A 374 -6.09 -26.07 -22.80
C GLY A 374 -5.59 -24.67 -22.51
N ASN A 375 -6.40 -23.67 -22.80
CA ASN A 375 -6.11 -22.25 -22.56
C ASN A 375 -6.66 -21.71 -21.23
N LYS A 376 -7.00 -22.58 -20.30
CA LYS A 376 -7.53 -22.18 -18.98
C LYS A 376 -6.56 -22.59 -17.89
N LEU A 377 -6.37 -21.72 -16.90
CA LEU A 377 -5.76 -22.09 -15.64
C LEU A 377 -6.79 -22.82 -14.78
N VAL A 378 -6.34 -23.91 -14.15
CA VAL A 378 -7.15 -24.76 -13.28
C VAL A 378 -6.38 -25.04 -11.99
N SER A 379 -7.04 -25.57 -10.97
CA SER A 379 -6.35 -25.99 -9.75
C SER A 379 -5.43 -27.18 -10.03
N GLN A 380 -4.40 -27.32 -9.20
CA GLN A 380 -3.49 -28.47 -9.28
C GLN A 380 -4.24 -29.80 -9.07
N THR A 381 -5.30 -29.80 -8.27
CA THR A 381 -6.17 -30.95 -8.02
C THR A 381 -6.84 -31.46 -9.30
N VAL A 382 -7.37 -30.55 -10.12
CA VAL A 382 -7.99 -30.93 -11.42
C VAL A 382 -6.99 -31.62 -12.34
N VAL A 383 -5.74 -31.14 -12.35
CA VAL A 383 -4.67 -31.79 -13.14
C VAL A 383 -4.35 -33.18 -12.56
N ALA A 384 -4.21 -33.27 -11.23
CA ALA A 384 -3.91 -34.53 -10.55
C ALA A 384 -5.01 -35.60 -10.79
N GLU A 385 -6.28 -35.21 -10.73
CA GLU A 385 -7.41 -36.07 -11.06
C GLU A 385 -7.41 -36.54 -12.51
N LYS A 386 -7.15 -35.65 -13.46
CA LYS A 386 -7.03 -36.02 -14.88
C LYS A 386 -5.86 -36.96 -15.14
N LEU A 387 -4.75 -36.82 -14.41
CA LEU A 387 -3.59 -37.70 -14.53
C LEU A 387 -3.87 -39.09 -13.95
N LYS A 388 -4.69 -39.21 -12.88
CA LYS A 388 -5.10 -40.52 -12.31
C LYS A 388 -6.03 -41.29 -13.23
N ASN A 389 -6.78 -40.59 -14.07
CA ASN A 389 -7.79 -41.16 -14.97
C ASN A 389 -7.24 -41.47 -16.38
N ARG A 390 -5.94 -41.32 -16.59
CA ARG A 390 -5.19 -41.67 -17.79
C ARG A 390 -4.43 -42.99 -17.61
#